data_d9d259304a6fcf2ede1753dc1a887aca
#
_entry.id   d9d259304a6fcf2ede1753dc1a887aca
#
_cell.length_a   1.000
_cell.length_b   1.000
_cell.length_c   1.000
_cell.angle_alpha   90.00
_cell.angle_beta   90.00
_cell.angle_gamma   90.00
#
_symmetry.space_group_name_H-M   'P 1'
#
loop_
_entity.id
_entity.type
_entity.pdbx_description
1 polymer ?
#
loop_
_entity_poly.entity_id
_entity_poly.type
_entity_poly.pdbx_seq_one_letter_code
_entity_poly.pdbx_strand_id
1 'polypeptide(L)'
;AKSTRISTIPGKDAIGIEIPNKQRHTVFLRELIADEVFKKHSLKLPLALGKDIFGNPVIVDLAKMPHLLVAGTTGSGKSVGINAMLLSLLYCLPPEECRLILIDPKMLELSIYQDIPHLLTEVVTDPKKAITALKWTVKEMEKRYQLMTHLEVREIDDYNRKVKKILETGQVVFKEMQIGYDSETGKPVMEKKALDLAIFPNIVVVVDELADLMITSGKEIEGAIQRLSQMARAAGIHLIVATQRPSVDVILSLIHI
;
A
#
# COMPACT_ATOMS: atom_id res chain seq x y z
N ALA A 1 32.01 19.08 -9.90
CA ALA A 1 32.19 17.91 -10.79
C ALA A 1 30.92 17.04 -10.69
N LYS A 2 30.29 16.72 -11.82
CA LYS A 2 29.17 15.80 -11.83
C LYS A 2 29.73 14.41 -11.52
N SER A 3 29.21 13.74 -10.48
CA SER A 3 29.69 12.44 -10.05
C SER A 3 29.46 11.39 -11.13
N THR A 4 30.51 10.72 -11.54
CA THR A 4 30.45 9.52 -12.38
C THR A 4 30.28 8.32 -11.47
N ARG A 5 29.33 7.43 -11.78
CA ARG A 5 29.14 6.18 -11.05
C ARG A 5 29.79 5.04 -11.82
N ILE A 6 30.54 4.21 -11.10
CA ILE A 6 31.14 3.00 -11.64
C ILE A 6 30.57 1.83 -10.86
N SER A 7 30.00 0.84 -11.57
CA SER A 7 29.39 -0.34 -10.95
C SER A 7 29.58 -1.57 -11.83
N THR A 8 29.59 -2.75 -11.23
CA THR A 8 29.53 -4.01 -11.98
C THR A 8 28.14 -4.19 -12.58
N ILE A 9 28.05 -4.73 -13.79
CA ILE A 9 26.77 -5.04 -14.42
C ILE A 9 26.37 -6.47 -14.01
N PRO A 10 25.25 -6.66 -13.27
CA PRO A 10 24.80 -7.99 -12.85
C PRO A 10 24.63 -8.93 -14.04
N GLY A 11 25.23 -10.13 -13.96
CA GLY A 11 25.13 -11.16 -15.00
C GLY A 11 25.99 -10.92 -16.24
N LYS A 12 26.92 -9.96 -16.22
CA LYS A 12 27.92 -9.71 -17.29
C LYS A 12 29.30 -9.47 -16.68
N ASP A 13 30.34 -9.98 -17.33
CA ASP A 13 31.74 -9.69 -16.99
C ASP A 13 32.14 -8.30 -17.53
N ALA A 14 31.42 -7.26 -17.10
CA ALA A 14 31.62 -5.90 -17.56
C ALA A 14 31.42 -4.88 -16.43
N ILE A 15 32.12 -3.76 -16.54
CA ILE A 15 31.99 -2.61 -15.66
C ILE A 15 31.13 -1.55 -16.36
N GLY A 16 30.06 -1.11 -15.71
CA GLY A 16 29.22 0.00 -16.15
C GLY A 16 29.79 1.34 -15.69
N ILE A 17 29.94 2.28 -16.59
CA ILE A 17 30.30 3.67 -16.28
C ILE A 17 29.11 4.56 -16.63
N GLU A 18 28.45 5.12 -15.61
CA GLU A 18 27.33 6.04 -15.76
C GLU A 18 27.82 7.48 -15.70
N ILE A 19 27.60 8.21 -16.79
CA ILE A 19 27.97 9.63 -16.87
C ILE A 19 26.69 10.45 -17.03
N PRO A 20 26.43 11.44 -16.14
CA PRO A 20 25.23 12.28 -16.26
C PRO A 20 25.20 13.03 -17.60
N ASN A 21 24.07 12.98 -18.29
CA ASN A 21 23.87 13.72 -19.52
C ASN A 21 24.01 15.24 -19.30
N LYS A 22 24.59 15.93 -20.27
CA LYS A 22 24.66 17.41 -20.25
C LYS A 22 23.26 18.03 -20.40
N GLN A 23 22.44 17.45 -21.26
CA GLN A 23 21.02 17.80 -21.43
C GLN A 23 20.18 16.66 -20.90
N ARG A 24 19.26 16.97 -19.97
CA ARG A 24 18.33 16.00 -19.40
C ARG A 24 16.98 16.16 -20.10
N HIS A 25 16.46 15.07 -20.64
CA HIS A 25 15.10 15.04 -21.16
C HIS A 25 14.10 14.82 -20.04
N THR A 26 12.96 15.50 -20.11
CA THR A 26 11.84 15.26 -19.19
C THR A 26 11.17 13.95 -19.55
N VAL A 27 10.96 13.09 -18.58
CA VAL A 27 10.14 11.88 -18.72
C VAL A 27 8.72 12.24 -18.32
N PHE A 28 7.80 12.17 -19.27
CA PHE A 28 6.39 12.48 -19.02
C PHE A 28 5.65 11.24 -18.52
N LEU A 29 4.82 11.39 -17.49
CA LEU A 29 3.98 10.30 -16.96
C LEU A 29 3.09 9.70 -18.06
N ARG A 30 2.58 10.55 -18.98
CA ARG A 30 1.77 10.10 -20.12
C ARG A 30 2.47 9.03 -20.96
N GLU A 31 3.78 9.13 -21.16
CA GLU A 31 4.54 8.14 -21.95
C GLU A 31 4.53 6.77 -21.25
N LEU A 32 4.60 6.76 -19.92
CA LEU A 32 4.60 5.54 -19.13
C LEU A 32 3.22 4.90 -19.07
N ILE A 33 2.17 5.70 -18.86
CA ILE A 33 0.78 5.21 -18.80
C ILE A 33 0.29 4.73 -20.17
N ALA A 34 0.77 5.34 -21.26
CA ALA A 34 0.43 4.94 -22.62
C ALA A 34 1.15 3.66 -23.08
N ASP A 35 2.18 3.21 -22.38
CA ASP A 35 2.97 2.04 -22.71
C ASP A 35 2.18 0.73 -22.59
N GLU A 36 2.48 -0.22 -23.48
CA GLU A 36 1.81 -1.54 -23.50
C GLU A 36 2.06 -2.35 -22.20
N VAL A 37 3.20 -2.14 -21.55
CA VAL A 37 3.50 -2.80 -20.25
C VAL A 37 2.54 -2.31 -19.17
N PHE A 38 2.21 -1.02 -19.17
CA PHE A 38 1.27 -0.44 -18.21
C PHE A 38 -0.17 -0.91 -18.44
N LYS A 39 -0.57 -1.08 -19.69
CA LYS A 39 -1.91 -1.54 -20.08
C LYS A 39 -2.16 -3.03 -19.86
N LYS A 40 -1.11 -3.80 -19.51
CA LYS A 40 -1.29 -5.23 -19.22
C LYS A 40 -2.16 -5.42 -17.98
N HIS A 41 -3.33 -6.03 -18.15
CA HIS A 41 -4.28 -6.36 -17.09
C HIS A 41 -3.75 -7.36 -16.04
N SER A 42 -2.49 -7.81 -16.16
CA SER A 42 -1.85 -8.70 -15.19
C SER A 42 -1.29 -7.99 -13.96
N LEU A 43 -1.25 -6.66 -13.95
CA LEU A 43 -0.78 -5.85 -12.81
C LEU A 43 -2.00 -5.46 -11.96
N LYS A 44 -1.94 -5.76 -10.66
CA LYS A 44 -3.02 -5.43 -9.72
C LYS A 44 -2.96 -3.97 -9.27
N LEU A 45 -1.78 -3.52 -8.88
CA LEU A 45 -1.53 -2.18 -8.39
C LEU A 45 -0.34 -1.59 -9.15
N PRO A 46 -0.54 -1.19 -10.43
CA PRO A 46 0.54 -0.72 -11.28
C PRO A 46 1.09 0.62 -10.82
N LEU A 47 2.41 0.72 -10.70
CA LEU A 47 3.14 1.95 -10.40
C LEU A 47 4.11 2.27 -11.52
N ALA A 48 3.95 3.43 -12.16
CA ALA A 48 4.88 3.95 -13.14
C ALA A 48 6.01 4.71 -12.41
N LEU A 49 7.20 4.12 -12.35
CA LEU A 49 8.34 4.68 -11.62
C LEU A 49 9.20 5.61 -12.48
N GLY A 50 9.20 5.44 -13.81
CA GLY A 50 10.03 6.23 -14.71
C GLY A 50 10.58 5.42 -15.87
N LYS A 51 11.75 5.79 -16.33
CA LYS A 51 12.52 5.06 -17.37
C LYS A 51 13.87 4.65 -16.81
N ASP A 52 14.35 3.50 -17.25
CA ASP A 52 15.70 3.03 -16.95
C ASP A 52 16.76 3.84 -17.76
N ILE A 53 18.02 3.51 -17.57
CA ILE A 53 19.14 4.19 -18.27
C ILE A 53 19.15 3.96 -19.78
N PHE A 54 18.40 2.97 -20.27
CA PHE A 54 18.25 2.64 -21.69
C PHE A 54 16.99 3.29 -22.31
N GLY A 55 16.18 3.96 -21.47
CA GLY A 55 14.93 4.61 -21.90
C GLY A 55 13.70 3.70 -21.85
N ASN A 56 13.83 2.48 -21.36
CA ASN A 56 12.69 1.57 -21.20
C ASN A 56 11.80 2.00 -20.02
N PRO A 57 10.47 1.88 -20.13
CA PRO A 57 9.57 2.17 -19.02
C PRO A 57 9.77 1.19 -17.86
N VAL A 58 9.85 1.72 -16.64
CA VAL A 58 9.91 0.93 -15.41
C VAL A 58 8.56 1.01 -14.73
N ILE A 59 7.79 -0.07 -14.87
CA ILE A 59 6.47 -0.24 -14.30
C ILE A 59 6.49 -1.47 -13.41
N VAL A 60 6.02 -1.31 -12.18
CA VAL A 60 6.04 -2.38 -11.17
C VAL A 60 4.65 -2.58 -10.59
N ASP A 61 4.42 -3.73 -9.99
CA ASP A 61 3.17 -4.05 -9.30
C ASP A 61 3.39 -3.96 -7.79
N LEU A 62 2.75 -2.99 -7.13
CA LEU A 62 2.85 -2.80 -5.68
C LEU A 62 2.38 -4.05 -4.92
N ALA A 63 1.36 -4.75 -5.42
CA ALA A 63 0.86 -5.98 -4.78
C ALA A 63 1.91 -7.09 -4.69
N LYS A 64 2.89 -7.09 -5.59
CA LYS A 64 4.00 -8.05 -5.58
C LYS A 64 5.15 -7.63 -4.68
N MET A 65 5.36 -6.34 -4.43
CA MET A 65 6.48 -5.83 -3.62
C MET A 65 6.43 -6.16 -2.13
N PRO A 66 5.40 -6.16 -1.32
CA PRO A 66 4.08 -5.53 -1.27
C PRO A 66 4.07 -4.11 -0.69
N HIS A 67 5.19 -3.63 -0.18
CA HIS A 67 5.36 -2.31 0.42
C HIS A 67 6.54 -1.59 -0.22
N LEU A 68 6.52 -0.27 -0.22
CA LEU A 68 7.53 0.56 -0.83
C LEU A 68 8.01 1.63 0.14
N LEU A 69 9.31 1.73 0.31
CA LEU A 69 9.97 2.84 0.99
C LEU A 69 10.62 3.77 -0.04
N VAL A 70 10.25 5.05 0.02
CA VAL A 70 10.79 6.10 -0.86
C VAL A 70 11.59 7.10 -0.02
N ALA A 71 12.90 7.14 -0.22
CA ALA A 71 13.76 8.08 0.47
C ALA A 71 14.37 9.10 -0.51
N GLY A 72 14.36 10.37 -0.13
CA GLY A 72 14.96 11.42 -0.96
C GLY A 72 14.94 12.78 -0.29
N THR A 73 16.01 13.54 -0.45
CA THR A 73 16.12 14.92 0.04
C THR A 73 15.22 15.87 -0.75
N THR A 74 15.01 17.07 -0.25
CA THR A 74 14.29 18.13 -0.98
C THR A 74 14.91 18.33 -2.37
N GLY A 75 14.08 18.40 -3.40
CA GLY A 75 14.52 18.53 -4.80
C GLY A 75 15.01 17.23 -5.46
N SER A 76 14.98 16.09 -4.78
CA SER A 76 15.36 14.78 -5.37
C SER A 76 14.30 14.21 -6.32
N GLY A 77 13.06 14.75 -6.32
CA GLY A 77 11.93 14.24 -7.07
C GLY A 77 11.01 13.33 -6.27
N LYS A 78 11.18 13.20 -4.94
CA LYS A 78 10.34 12.37 -4.05
C LYS A 78 8.84 12.63 -4.26
N SER A 79 8.43 13.89 -4.15
CA SER A 79 7.02 14.29 -4.32
C SER A 79 6.50 14.01 -5.73
N VAL A 80 7.30 14.27 -6.76
CA VAL A 80 6.95 13.94 -8.15
C VAL A 80 6.79 12.44 -8.31
N GLY A 81 7.66 11.64 -7.71
CA GLY A 81 7.58 10.17 -7.72
C GLY A 81 6.32 9.66 -7.04
N ILE A 82 5.99 10.18 -5.84
CA ILE A 82 4.76 9.79 -5.11
C ILE A 82 3.52 10.16 -5.93
N ASN A 83 3.47 11.37 -6.49
CA ASN A 83 2.37 11.80 -7.35
C ASN A 83 2.25 10.91 -8.59
N ALA A 84 3.36 10.54 -9.24
CA ALA A 84 3.34 9.62 -10.38
C ALA A 84 2.77 8.25 -10.02
N MET A 85 3.14 7.71 -8.84
CA MET A 85 2.60 6.45 -8.33
C MET A 85 1.11 6.53 -8.02
N LEU A 86 0.66 7.59 -7.33
CA LEU A 86 -0.76 7.81 -7.04
C LEU A 86 -1.58 7.95 -8.33
N LEU A 87 -1.13 8.77 -9.26
CA LEU A 87 -1.79 8.92 -10.57
C LEU A 87 -1.83 7.60 -11.35
N SER A 88 -0.78 6.78 -11.24
CA SER A 88 -0.77 5.45 -11.87
C SER A 88 -1.92 4.58 -11.37
N LEU A 89 -2.17 4.56 -10.05
CA LEU A 89 -3.29 3.83 -9.46
C LEU A 89 -4.65 4.42 -9.89
N LEU A 90 -4.78 5.75 -9.80
CA LEU A 90 -6.03 6.45 -10.10
C LEU A 90 -6.46 6.35 -11.57
N TYR A 91 -5.49 6.26 -12.50
CA TYR A 91 -5.79 6.07 -13.92
C TYR A 91 -6.22 4.64 -14.28
N CYS A 92 -5.86 3.65 -13.45
CA CYS A 92 -6.10 2.24 -13.76
C CYS A 92 -7.25 1.62 -12.98
N LEU A 93 -7.48 2.08 -11.76
CA LEU A 93 -8.31 1.37 -10.80
C LEU A 93 -9.46 2.26 -10.31
N PRO A 94 -10.71 1.79 -10.39
CA PRO A 94 -11.84 2.49 -9.77
C PRO A 94 -11.83 2.33 -8.23
N PRO A 95 -12.62 3.12 -7.50
CA PRO A 95 -12.68 3.07 -6.03
C PRO A 95 -13.09 1.71 -5.46
N GLU A 96 -13.81 0.89 -6.24
CA GLU A 96 -14.25 -0.46 -5.87
C GLU A 96 -13.09 -1.47 -5.87
N GLU A 97 -11.99 -1.16 -6.57
CA GLU A 97 -10.81 -2.03 -6.66
C GLU A 97 -9.63 -1.53 -5.84
N CYS A 98 -9.51 -0.19 -5.66
CA CYS A 98 -8.44 0.44 -4.91
C CYS A 98 -8.93 1.61 -4.06
N ARG A 99 -8.68 1.56 -2.77
CA ARG A 99 -8.96 2.64 -1.81
C ARG A 99 -7.65 3.20 -1.27
N LEU A 100 -7.69 4.48 -0.89
CA LEU A 100 -6.52 5.21 -0.44
C LEU A 100 -6.71 5.76 0.98
N ILE A 101 -5.64 5.73 1.77
CA ILE A 101 -5.46 6.51 2.98
C ILE A 101 -4.21 7.36 2.76
N LEU A 102 -4.36 8.67 2.72
CA LEU A 102 -3.27 9.61 2.47
C LEU A 102 -2.92 10.36 3.76
N ILE A 103 -1.65 10.32 4.15
CA ILE A 103 -1.13 10.95 5.37
C ILE A 103 -0.06 11.95 4.97
N ASP A 104 -0.35 13.23 5.16
CA ASP A 104 0.53 14.36 4.82
C ASP A 104 0.62 15.34 5.99
N PRO A 105 1.54 15.13 6.95
CA PRO A 105 1.69 15.96 8.11
C PRO A 105 2.04 17.43 7.79
N LYS A 106 2.56 17.68 6.60
CA LYS A 106 3.01 19.02 6.15
C LYS A 106 1.96 19.77 5.34
N MET A 107 0.89 19.13 4.90
CA MET A 107 -0.17 19.70 4.06
C MET A 107 0.35 20.27 2.72
N LEU A 108 1.42 19.71 2.17
CA LEU A 108 2.10 20.30 1.01
C LEU A 108 1.90 19.49 -0.29
N GLU A 109 1.79 18.17 -0.18
CA GLU A 109 1.96 17.27 -1.33
C GLU A 109 0.68 16.53 -1.70
N LEU A 110 -0.11 16.08 -0.71
CA LEU A 110 -1.24 15.20 -0.95
C LEU A 110 -2.62 15.87 -0.83
N SER A 111 -2.68 17.13 -0.39
CA SER A 111 -3.93 17.88 -0.25
C SER A 111 -4.69 18.07 -1.57
N ILE A 112 -4.01 18.00 -2.71
CA ILE A 112 -4.62 18.08 -4.05
C ILE A 112 -5.55 16.87 -4.35
N TYR A 113 -5.43 15.78 -3.59
CA TYR A 113 -6.27 14.59 -3.72
C TYR A 113 -7.48 14.61 -2.79
N GLN A 114 -7.71 15.71 -2.07
CA GLN A 114 -8.91 15.85 -1.24
C GLN A 114 -10.18 15.63 -2.08
N ASP A 115 -11.16 14.96 -1.50
CA ASP A 115 -12.47 14.68 -2.08
C ASP A 115 -12.52 13.70 -3.28
N ILE A 116 -11.41 13.04 -3.63
CA ILE A 116 -11.47 11.97 -4.64
C ILE A 116 -12.22 10.75 -4.08
N PRO A 117 -13.01 10.03 -4.91
CA PRO A 117 -13.84 8.90 -4.45
C PRO A 117 -13.04 7.70 -3.91
N HIS A 118 -11.76 7.62 -4.18
CA HIS A 118 -10.86 6.57 -3.69
C HIS A 118 -10.53 6.70 -2.21
N LEU A 119 -10.65 7.88 -1.61
CA LEU A 119 -10.29 8.10 -0.21
C LEU A 119 -11.25 7.37 0.74
N LEU A 120 -10.67 6.72 1.75
CA LEU A 120 -11.41 6.14 2.89
C LEU A 120 -11.68 7.18 3.97
N THR A 121 -10.88 8.22 4.04
CA THR A 121 -11.01 9.37 4.94
C THR A 121 -10.40 10.59 4.25
N GLU A 122 -10.73 11.78 4.73
CA GLU A 122 -10.01 12.99 4.32
C GLU A 122 -8.51 12.81 4.44
N VAL A 123 -7.73 13.58 3.65
CA VAL A 123 -6.27 13.57 3.75
C VAL A 123 -5.86 13.91 5.19
N VAL A 124 -5.13 13.01 5.82
CA VAL A 124 -4.80 13.08 7.24
C VAL A 124 -3.57 13.96 7.42
N THR A 125 -3.76 15.12 8.06
CA THR A 125 -2.71 16.13 8.27
C THR A 125 -2.26 16.21 9.74
N ASP A 126 -3.10 15.80 10.67
CA ASP A 126 -2.79 15.77 12.10
C ASP A 126 -2.06 14.44 12.46
N PRO A 127 -0.88 14.51 13.11
CA PRO A 127 -0.15 13.30 13.53
C PRO A 127 -0.95 12.36 14.44
N LYS A 128 -1.83 12.89 15.30
CA LYS A 128 -2.68 12.06 16.17
C LYS A 128 -3.75 11.32 15.35
N LYS A 129 -4.32 11.97 14.34
CA LYS A 129 -5.23 11.33 13.41
C LYS A 129 -4.51 10.30 12.54
N ALA A 130 -3.24 10.53 12.19
CA ALA A 130 -2.42 9.56 11.45
C ALA A 130 -2.26 8.25 12.22
N ILE A 131 -2.00 8.31 13.54
CA ILE A 131 -1.96 7.12 14.41
C ILE A 131 -3.30 6.39 14.37
N THR A 132 -4.40 7.14 14.46
CA THR A 132 -5.75 6.56 14.41
C THR A 132 -6.02 5.86 13.08
N ALA A 133 -5.62 6.47 11.95
CA ALA A 133 -5.74 5.88 10.63
C ALA A 133 -4.92 4.60 10.47
N LEU A 134 -3.67 4.59 10.95
CA LEU A 134 -2.82 3.39 10.93
C LEU A 134 -3.39 2.28 11.84
N LYS A 135 -3.84 2.60 13.03
CA LYS A 135 -4.50 1.63 13.93
C LYS A 135 -5.80 1.08 13.34
N TRP A 136 -6.57 1.92 12.65
CA TRP A 136 -7.75 1.47 11.92
C TRP A 136 -7.37 0.50 10.79
N THR A 137 -6.31 0.81 10.06
CA THR A 137 -5.80 -0.08 8.99
C THR A 137 -5.38 -1.44 9.53
N VAL A 138 -4.74 -1.48 10.71
CA VAL A 138 -4.41 -2.75 11.40
C VAL A 138 -5.68 -3.52 11.76
N LYS A 139 -6.70 -2.86 12.31
CA LYS A 139 -7.98 -3.50 12.64
C LYS A 139 -8.72 -4.01 11.40
N GLU A 140 -8.69 -3.26 10.31
CA GLU A 140 -9.28 -3.69 9.03
C GLU A 140 -8.54 -4.93 8.48
N MET A 141 -7.22 -4.96 8.57
CA MET A 141 -6.42 -6.13 8.23
C MET A 141 -6.87 -7.36 9.05
N GLU A 142 -6.99 -7.21 10.36
CA GLU A 142 -7.41 -8.29 11.27
C GLU A 142 -8.82 -8.79 10.96
N LYS A 143 -9.76 -7.86 10.68
CA LYS A 143 -11.12 -8.18 10.25
C LYS A 143 -11.11 -9.00 8.96
N ARG A 144 -10.31 -8.60 7.97
CA ARG A 144 -10.15 -9.34 6.71
C ARG A 144 -9.62 -10.74 6.95
N TYR A 145 -8.60 -10.90 7.79
CA TYR A 145 -8.08 -12.21 8.16
C TYR A 145 -9.13 -13.10 8.82
N GLN A 146 -9.94 -12.57 9.73
CA GLN A 146 -11.03 -13.33 10.35
C GLN A 146 -12.02 -13.85 9.32
N LEU A 147 -12.44 -13.01 8.38
CA LEU A 147 -13.37 -13.41 7.31
C LEU A 147 -12.73 -14.40 6.33
N MET A 148 -11.47 -14.22 5.98
CA MET A 148 -10.69 -15.16 5.15
C MET A 148 -10.58 -16.52 5.83
N THR A 149 -10.34 -16.55 7.14
CA THR A 149 -10.29 -17.80 7.93
C THR A 149 -11.65 -18.53 7.91
N HIS A 150 -12.77 -17.79 8.06
CA HIS A 150 -14.10 -18.40 7.99
C HIS A 150 -14.44 -18.98 6.62
N LEU A 151 -13.89 -18.39 5.56
CA LEU A 151 -14.04 -18.91 4.20
C LEU A 151 -12.91 -19.87 3.79
N GLU A 152 -12.01 -20.25 4.70
CA GLU A 152 -10.89 -21.17 4.46
C GLU A 152 -10.02 -20.75 3.26
N VAL A 153 -9.73 -19.48 3.15
CA VAL A 153 -8.86 -18.91 2.11
C VAL A 153 -7.68 -18.15 2.75
N ARG A 154 -6.58 -18.01 1.99
CA ARG A 154 -5.33 -17.44 2.51
C ARG A 154 -5.01 -16.05 1.96
N GLU A 155 -5.62 -15.66 0.85
CA GLU A 155 -5.37 -14.40 0.15
C GLU A 155 -6.69 -13.70 -0.20
N ILE A 156 -6.62 -12.38 -0.26
CA ILE A 156 -7.79 -11.52 -0.52
C ILE A 156 -8.44 -11.82 -1.88
N ASP A 157 -7.67 -12.21 -2.88
CA ASP A 157 -8.22 -12.53 -4.20
C ASP A 157 -9.08 -13.78 -4.18
N ASP A 158 -8.66 -14.80 -3.44
CA ASP A 158 -9.43 -16.03 -3.28
C ASP A 158 -10.68 -15.76 -2.46
N TYR A 159 -10.57 -14.89 -1.44
CA TYR A 159 -11.72 -14.41 -0.68
C TYR A 159 -12.71 -13.71 -1.60
N ASN A 160 -12.28 -12.69 -2.35
CA ASN A 160 -13.15 -11.94 -3.24
C ASN A 160 -13.81 -12.83 -4.30
N ARG A 161 -13.07 -13.79 -4.86
CA ARG A 161 -13.59 -14.77 -5.84
C ARG A 161 -14.68 -15.65 -5.21
N LYS A 162 -14.47 -16.09 -3.97
CA LYS A 162 -15.43 -16.94 -3.24
C LYS A 162 -16.68 -16.14 -2.85
N VAL A 163 -16.50 -14.94 -2.32
CA VAL A 163 -17.59 -14.02 -1.98
C VAL A 163 -18.43 -13.67 -3.20
N LYS A 164 -17.81 -13.36 -4.34
CA LYS A 164 -18.52 -13.08 -5.58
C LYS A 164 -19.46 -14.22 -5.96
N LYS A 165 -19.01 -15.47 -5.91
CA LYS A 165 -19.84 -16.67 -6.17
C LYS A 165 -20.98 -16.82 -5.16
N ILE A 166 -20.71 -16.56 -3.87
CA ILE A 166 -21.72 -16.64 -2.80
C ILE A 166 -22.83 -15.60 -3.06
N LEU A 167 -22.46 -14.36 -3.40
CA LEU A 167 -23.42 -13.30 -3.69
C LEU A 167 -24.24 -13.59 -4.96
N GLU A 168 -23.63 -14.14 -6.00
CA GLU A 168 -24.30 -14.54 -7.24
C GLU A 168 -25.29 -15.68 -7.02
N THR A 169 -25.01 -16.62 -6.10
CA THR A 169 -25.89 -17.75 -5.78
C THR A 169 -26.94 -17.46 -4.71
N GLY A 170 -26.86 -16.29 -4.04
CA GLY A 170 -27.73 -15.94 -2.91
C GLY A 170 -27.52 -16.82 -1.67
N GLN A 171 -26.40 -17.53 -1.58
CA GLN A 171 -26.08 -18.41 -0.47
C GLN A 171 -25.76 -17.58 0.79
N VAL A 172 -26.28 -18.00 1.95
CA VAL A 172 -25.95 -17.36 3.24
C VAL A 172 -24.93 -18.21 3.98
N VAL A 173 -23.81 -17.59 4.37
CA VAL A 173 -22.77 -18.23 5.19
C VAL A 173 -22.98 -17.82 6.64
N PHE A 174 -22.98 -18.80 7.54
CA PHE A 174 -23.17 -18.58 8.96
C PHE A 174 -21.85 -18.80 9.73
N LYS A 175 -21.68 -18.00 10.77
CA LYS A 175 -20.63 -18.16 11.79
C LYS A 175 -21.27 -18.62 13.09
N GLU A 176 -20.72 -19.65 13.73
CA GLU A 176 -21.07 -20.01 15.08
C GLU A 176 -20.35 -19.11 16.09
N MET A 177 -21.10 -18.45 16.93
CA MET A 177 -20.58 -17.60 18.00
C MET A 177 -21.06 -18.11 19.34
N GLN A 178 -20.15 -18.24 20.28
CA GLN A 178 -20.53 -18.50 21.68
C GLN A 178 -21.14 -17.23 22.28
N ILE A 179 -22.40 -17.30 22.67
CA ILE A 179 -23.14 -16.17 23.27
C ILE A 179 -23.19 -16.22 24.80
N GLY A 180 -22.81 -17.37 25.40
CA GLY A 180 -22.83 -17.55 26.85
C GLY A 180 -22.59 -19.00 27.24
N TYR A 181 -22.92 -19.30 28.48
CA TYR A 181 -22.96 -20.65 29.04
C TYR A 181 -24.37 -20.93 29.53
N ASP A 182 -24.86 -22.12 29.28
CA ASP A 182 -26.10 -22.63 29.88
C ASP A 182 -25.95 -22.69 31.40
N SER A 183 -26.90 -22.09 32.11
CA SER A 183 -26.85 -21.97 33.57
C SER A 183 -27.01 -23.30 34.32
N GLU A 184 -27.61 -24.31 33.69
CA GLU A 184 -27.86 -25.61 34.32
C GLU A 184 -26.76 -26.63 33.96
N THR A 185 -26.29 -26.61 32.70
CA THR A 185 -25.35 -27.61 32.19
C THR A 185 -23.90 -27.14 32.14
N GLY A 186 -23.67 -25.83 32.28
CA GLY A 186 -22.34 -25.19 32.10
C GLY A 186 -21.78 -25.28 30.69
N LYS A 187 -22.54 -25.75 29.70
CA LYS A 187 -22.09 -25.88 28.32
C LYS A 187 -22.16 -24.54 27.58
N PRO A 188 -21.23 -24.29 26.64
CA PRO A 188 -21.29 -23.09 25.81
C PRO A 188 -22.56 -23.10 24.94
N VAL A 189 -23.30 -21.98 24.97
CA VAL A 189 -24.45 -21.76 24.08
C VAL A 189 -23.92 -21.12 22.80
N MET A 190 -24.15 -21.79 21.67
CA MET A 190 -23.69 -21.35 20.36
C MET A 190 -24.86 -20.78 19.56
N GLU A 191 -24.66 -19.60 18.97
CA GLU A 191 -25.61 -18.97 18.05
C GLU A 191 -25.03 -18.90 16.63
N LYS A 192 -25.87 -19.18 15.64
CA LYS A 192 -25.49 -19.02 14.23
C LYS A 192 -25.84 -17.61 13.76
N LYS A 193 -24.82 -16.82 13.48
CA LYS A 193 -24.99 -15.47 12.91
C LYS A 193 -24.56 -15.45 11.46
N ALA A 194 -25.40 -14.89 10.58
CA ALA A 194 -25.02 -14.70 9.17
C ALA A 194 -23.83 -13.77 9.07
N LEU A 195 -22.87 -14.14 8.22
CA LEU A 195 -21.73 -13.28 7.90
C LEU A 195 -22.17 -12.21 6.89
N ASP A 196 -21.81 -10.97 7.17
CA ASP A 196 -21.94 -9.85 6.25
C ASP A 196 -20.72 -9.88 5.31
N LEU A 197 -20.90 -10.50 4.14
CA LEU A 197 -19.84 -10.71 3.16
C LEU A 197 -19.91 -9.61 2.09
N ALA A 198 -18.77 -8.95 1.89
CA ALA A 198 -18.58 -7.97 0.83
C ALA A 198 -17.24 -8.19 0.13
N ILE A 199 -17.16 -7.81 -1.14
CA ILE A 199 -15.90 -7.78 -1.89
C ILE A 199 -15.03 -6.65 -1.31
N PHE A 200 -13.78 -6.96 -1.00
CA PHE A 200 -12.82 -6.01 -0.46
C PHE A 200 -11.93 -5.41 -1.55
N PRO A 201 -11.87 -4.07 -1.68
CA PRO A 201 -10.85 -3.41 -2.48
C PRO A 201 -9.48 -3.59 -1.86
N ASN A 202 -8.42 -3.44 -2.67
CA ASN A 202 -7.08 -3.19 -2.13
C ASN A 202 -7.07 -1.84 -1.40
N ILE A 203 -6.27 -1.72 -0.37
CA ILE A 203 -6.05 -0.45 0.34
C ILE A 203 -4.58 -0.07 0.21
N VAL A 204 -4.31 1.14 -0.28
CA VAL A 204 -2.96 1.69 -0.32
C VAL A 204 -2.88 2.85 0.67
N VAL A 205 -2.01 2.70 1.66
CA VAL A 205 -1.71 3.75 2.65
C VAL A 205 -0.45 4.46 2.19
N VAL A 206 -0.53 5.77 2.00
CA VAL A 206 0.60 6.61 1.59
C VAL A 206 0.96 7.56 2.72
N VAL A 207 2.22 7.54 3.12
CA VAL A 207 2.78 8.45 4.14
C VAL A 207 3.85 9.29 3.46
N ASP A 208 3.63 10.61 3.34
CA ASP A 208 4.57 11.51 2.65
C ASP A 208 5.85 11.76 3.46
N GLU A 209 5.75 11.89 4.77
CA GLU A 209 6.92 12.11 5.64
C GLU A 209 6.80 11.33 6.95
N LEU A 210 7.41 10.14 6.96
CA LEU A 210 7.38 9.29 8.15
C LEU A 210 8.13 9.91 9.34
N ALA A 211 9.24 10.61 9.10
CA ALA A 211 10.06 11.17 10.17
C ALA A 211 9.28 12.16 11.04
N ASP A 212 8.37 12.93 10.46
CA ASP A 212 7.56 13.89 11.23
C ASP A 212 6.54 13.19 12.13
N LEU A 213 5.99 12.07 11.70
CA LEU A 213 5.12 11.23 12.51
C LEU A 213 5.87 10.56 13.66
N MET A 214 7.09 10.08 13.40
CA MET A 214 7.94 9.43 14.41
C MET A 214 8.32 10.35 15.57
N ILE A 215 8.48 11.64 15.31
CA ILE A 215 8.76 12.65 16.36
C ILE A 215 7.61 12.74 17.35
N THR A 216 6.37 12.63 16.89
CA THR A 216 5.17 12.85 17.72
C THR A 216 4.78 11.60 18.53
N SER A 217 4.86 10.42 17.96
CA SER A 217 4.41 9.17 18.57
C SER A 217 5.10 7.94 17.96
N GLY A 218 6.43 7.96 17.94
CA GLY A 218 7.25 6.97 17.25
C GLY A 218 6.87 5.53 17.54
N LYS A 219 6.76 5.12 18.83
CA LYS A 219 6.45 3.73 19.20
C LYS A 219 5.11 3.20 18.67
N GLU A 220 4.08 4.05 18.66
CA GLU A 220 2.75 3.61 18.20
C GLU A 220 2.71 3.47 16.66
N ILE A 221 3.36 4.38 15.98
CA ILE A 221 3.49 4.39 14.51
C ILE A 221 4.35 3.22 14.06
N GLU A 222 5.52 3.05 14.70
CA GLU A 222 6.43 1.93 14.45
C GLU A 222 5.71 0.59 14.59
N GLY A 223 5.03 0.36 15.73
CA GLY A 223 4.29 -0.87 15.96
C GLY A 223 3.18 -1.12 14.93
N ALA A 224 2.47 -0.08 14.49
CA ALA A 224 1.43 -0.21 13.47
C ALA A 224 2.02 -0.53 12.08
N ILE A 225 3.07 0.19 11.67
CA ILE A 225 3.75 -0.05 10.40
C ILE A 225 4.39 -1.44 10.38
N GLN A 226 5.08 -1.83 11.45
CA GLN A 226 5.68 -3.16 11.59
C GLN A 226 4.63 -4.27 11.40
N ARG A 227 3.48 -4.17 12.09
CA ARG A 227 2.41 -5.16 11.98
C ARG A 227 1.82 -5.22 10.56
N LEU A 228 1.60 -4.06 9.93
CA LEU A 228 1.13 -3.99 8.55
C LEU A 228 2.15 -4.59 7.58
N SER A 229 3.43 -4.24 7.70
CA SER A 229 4.47 -4.75 6.79
C SER A 229 4.62 -6.26 6.85
N GLN A 230 4.42 -6.87 8.03
CA GLN A 230 4.51 -8.32 8.19
C GLN A 230 3.30 -9.08 7.66
N MET A 231 2.10 -8.52 7.74
CA MET A 231 0.88 -9.29 7.56
C MET A 231 -0.07 -8.72 6.50
N ALA A 232 0.06 -7.46 6.09
CA ALA A 232 -0.99 -6.79 5.31
C ALA A 232 -1.11 -7.27 3.86
N ARG A 233 -0.06 -7.85 3.27
CA ARG A 233 -0.03 -8.31 1.88
C ARG A 233 -1.19 -9.24 1.54
N ALA A 234 -1.38 -10.30 2.30
CA ALA A 234 -2.43 -11.28 2.05
C ALA A 234 -3.85 -10.69 2.23
N ALA A 235 -3.99 -9.65 3.05
CA ALA A 235 -5.24 -8.92 3.25
C ALA A 235 -5.50 -7.82 2.20
N GLY A 236 -4.63 -7.68 1.18
CA GLY A 236 -4.75 -6.65 0.14
C GLY A 236 -4.53 -5.24 0.66
N ILE A 237 -3.59 -5.06 1.61
CA ILE A 237 -3.25 -3.75 2.17
C ILE A 237 -1.76 -3.49 1.94
N HIS A 238 -1.44 -2.33 1.39
CA HIS A 238 -0.11 -1.99 0.94
C HIS A 238 0.31 -0.62 1.46
N LEU A 239 1.62 -0.44 1.69
CA LEU A 239 2.18 0.81 2.20
C LEU A 239 3.10 1.43 1.15
N ILE A 240 2.98 2.73 0.95
CA ILE A 240 4.00 3.58 0.32
C ILE A 240 4.43 4.57 1.39
N VAL A 241 5.61 4.37 1.94
CA VAL A 241 6.14 5.20 3.03
C VAL A 241 7.28 6.04 2.48
N ALA A 242 7.19 7.34 2.65
CA ALA A 242 8.23 8.24 2.19
C ALA A 242 8.88 9.03 3.33
N THR A 243 10.13 9.41 3.14
CA THR A 243 10.86 10.25 4.09
C THR A 243 11.97 11.07 3.41
N GLN A 244 12.17 12.30 3.89
CA GLN A 244 13.31 13.13 3.52
C GLN A 244 14.51 12.91 4.44
N ARG A 245 14.31 12.18 5.55
CA ARG A 245 15.33 11.88 6.57
C ARG A 245 15.57 10.38 6.67
N PRO A 246 16.36 9.79 5.77
CA PRO A 246 16.69 8.37 5.83
C PRO A 246 17.72 8.10 6.93
N SER A 247 17.38 8.43 8.19
CA SER A 247 18.21 8.11 9.35
C SER A 247 18.02 6.66 9.76
N VAL A 248 19.01 6.15 10.48
CA VAL A 248 19.00 4.78 11.03
C VAL A 248 17.74 4.54 11.86
N ASP A 249 17.33 5.51 12.69
CA ASP A 249 16.15 5.40 13.56
C ASP A 249 14.83 5.30 12.79
N VAL A 250 14.74 5.93 11.62
CA VAL A 250 13.53 5.90 10.76
C VAL A 250 13.52 4.64 9.90
N ILE A 251 14.69 4.18 9.44
CA ILE A 251 14.81 3.08 8.49
C ILE A 251 14.94 1.72 9.19
N LEU A 252 15.68 1.62 10.30
CA LEU A 252 15.84 0.34 11.01
C LEU A 252 14.51 -0.21 11.54
N SER A 253 13.61 0.65 11.98
CA SER A 253 12.26 0.23 12.36
C SER A 253 11.48 -0.42 11.20
N LEU A 254 11.87 -0.15 9.94
CA LEU A 254 11.26 -0.69 8.74
C LEU A 254 12.06 -1.85 8.11
N ILE A 255 13.39 -1.92 8.30
CA ILE A 255 14.27 -2.94 7.70
C ILE A 255 14.30 -4.22 8.54
N HIS A 256 14.07 -4.15 9.84
CA HIS A 256 13.96 -5.32 10.70
C HIS A 256 12.62 -6.07 10.56
N ILE A 257 11.88 -5.75 9.52
CA ILE A 257 10.66 -6.41 9.07
C ILE A 257 11.00 -7.38 7.93
#